data_60c0df855f776e36bf59d5bd29394ce7
#
_entry.id   60c0df855f776e36bf59d5bd29394ce7
#
_cell.length_a   1.000
_cell.length_b   1.000
_cell.length_c   1.000
_cell.angle_alpha   90.00
_cell.angle_beta   90.00
_cell.angle_gamma   90.00
#
_symmetry.space_group_name_H-M   'P 1'
#
loop_
_entity.id
_entity.type
_entity.pdbx_description
1 polymer ?
#
loop_
_entity_poly.entity_id
_entity_poly.type
_entity_poly.pdbx_seq_one_letter_code
_entity_poly.pdbx_strand_id
1 'polypeptide(L)'
;MQAANLARSVAVAALGAAVLAACAPMPAQGPVAGGGGLSSTFSAADFAWSTQPGAASVEGRVDYRANGPDFDCIGSVGLIPETPYTRHRFLTLYQSLDSAAVPAGVVRSRSDGEASSDYRAYERSTTCGADGGFTFQNLPAGGWFVIAPVRAGSGEPVVLMRRIRTDARGTVRVTLD
;
A
#
# COMPACT_ATOMS: atom_id res chain seq x y z
N MET A 1 -33.31 58.48 -70.73
CA MET A 1 -33.41 57.06 -70.49
C MET A 1 -32.79 56.82 -69.12
N GLN A 2 -33.59 56.47 -68.15
CA GLN A 2 -33.35 56.58 -66.69
C GLN A 2 -32.42 55.54 -66.14
N ALA A 3 -31.40 55.99 -65.42
CA ALA A 3 -30.61 55.15 -64.52
C ALA A 3 -31.15 55.24 -63.07
N ALA A 4 -31.63 54.14 -62.53
CA ALA A 4 -32.12 54.04 -61.16
C ALA A 4 -30.96 53.70 -60.20
N ASN A 5 -30.74 54.57 -59.20
CA ASN A 5 -29.79 54.37 -58.11
C ASN A 5 -30.45 53.48 -57.06
N LEU A 6 -29.85 52.30 -56.81
CA LEU A 6 -30.18 51.44 -55.66
C LEU A 6 -29.15 51.70 -54.52
N ALA A 7 -29.68 52.23 -53.43
CA ALA A 7 -28.95 52.35 -52.19
C ALA A 7 -28.78 51.00 -51.51
N ARG A 8 -27.57 50.57 -51.24
CA ARG A 8 -27.26 49.39 -50.49
C ARG A 8 -27.09 49.67 -48.99
N SER A 9 -28.03 49.29 -48.22
CA SER A 9 -27.92 49.28 -46.76
C SER A 9 -27.06 48.11 -46.32
N VAL A 10 -25.95 48.38 -45.68
CA VAL A 10 -25.09 47.34 -45.06
C VAL A 10 -25.55 47.14 -43.63
N ALA A 11 -26.15 45.98 -43.35
CA ALA A 11 -26.48 45.54 -42.00
C ALA A 11 -25.25 44.82 -41.41
N VAL A 12 -24.66 45.43 -40.39
CA VAL A 12 -23.56 44.82 -39.60
C VAL A 12 -24.21 43.89 -38.55
N ALA A 13 -24.13 42.60 -38.78
CA ALA A 13 -24.51 41.59 -37.78
C ALA A 13 -23.31 41.34 -36.84
N ALA A 14 -23.44 41.79 -35.61
CA ALA A 14 -22.49 41.45 -34.53
C ALA A 14 -22.73 40.01 -34.06
N LEU A 15 -21.85 39.09 -34.43
CA LEU A 15 -21.82 37.74 -33.84
C LEU A 15 -21.17 37.83 -32.44
N GLY A 16 -22.01 37.72 -31.41
CA GLY A 16 -21.55 37.49 -30.05
C GLY A 16 -21.12 36.03 -29.90
N ALA A 17 -19.81 35.79 -29.79
CA ALA A 17 -19.28 34.47 -29.42
C ALA A 17 -19.47 34.24 -27.91
N ALA A 18 -20.46 33.43 -27.55
CA ALA A 18 -20.60 32.93 -26.18
C ALA A 18 -19.52 31.86 -25.92
N VAL A 19 -18.48 32.21 -25.15
CA VAL A 19 -17.50 31.27 -24.66
C VAL A 19 -18.15 30.46 -23.53
N LEU A 20 -18.62 29.27 -23.83
CA LEU A 20 -18.99 28.27 -22.83
C LEU A 20 -17.70 27.74 -22.20
N ALA A 21 -17.35 28.26 -21.04
CA ALA A 21 -16.31 27.68 -20.19
C ALA A 21 -16.81 26.30 -19.72
N ALA A 22 -16.40 25.24 -20.41
CA ALA A 22 -16.58 23.88 -19.97
C ALA A 22 -15.74 23.69 -18.72
N CYS A 23 -16.38 23.66 -17.53
CA CYS A 23 -15.78 23.13 -16.32
C CYS A 23 -15.55 21.62 -16.55
N ALA A 24 -14.39 21.26 -17.08
CA ALA A 24 -13.95 19.88 -17.05
C ALA A 24 -13.76 19.47 -15.58
N PRO A 25 -14.42 18.39 -15.11
CA PRO A 25 -14.13 17.89 -13.79
C PRO A 25 -12.64 17.51 -13.75
N MET A 26 -11.89 18.10 -12.83
CA MET A 26 -10.52 17.66 -12.55
C MET A 26 -10.56 16.17 -12.23
N PRO A 27 -9.70 15.35 -12.84
CA PRO A 27 -9.57 13.97 -12.41
C PRO A 27 -9.22 13.99 -10.93
N ALA A 28 -10.02 13.33 -10.09
CA ALA A 28 -9.72 13.14 -8.69
C ALA A 28 -8.33 12.51 -8.64
N GLN A 29 -7.35 13.25 -8.14
CA GLN A 29 -6.04 12.69 -7.85
C GLN A 29 -6.28 11.67 -6.76
N GLY A 30 -6.23 10.40 -7.13
CA GLY A 30 -6.29 9.31 -6.18
C GLY A 30 -5.20 9.53 -5.12
N PRO A 31 -5.44 9.10 -3.88
CA PRO A 31 -4.48 9.27 -2.80
C PRO A 31 -3.13 8.73 -3.26
N VAL A 32 -2.11 9.60 -3.31
CA VAL A 32 -0.73 9.20 -3.59
C VAL A 32 -0.28 8.29 -2.44
N ALA A 33 -0.42 6.99 -2.64
CA ALA A 33 0.05 6.01 -1.69
C ALA A 33 1.57 6.16 -1.53
N GLY A 34 2.03 6.56 -0.35
CA GLY A 34 3.41 6.32 0.07
C GLY A 34 4.42 7.45 -0.04
N GLY A 35 4.02 8.73 0.09
CA GLY A 35 4.95 9.87 0.16
C GLY A 35 5.05 10.58 1.51
N GLY A 36 4.38 10.08 2.52
CA GLY A 36 4.36 10.68 3.85
C GLY A 36 5.62 10.34 4.68
N GLY A 37 6.07 11.28 5.50
CA GLY A 37 7.13 11.07 6.50
C GLY A 37 6.76 9.98 7.53
N LEU A 38 7.47 9.93 8.64
CA LEU A 38 7.13 9.09 9.79
C LEU A 38 6.11 9.82 10.67
N SER A 39 5.15 9.09 11.24
CA SER A 39 4.18 9.63 12.21
C SER A 39 3.93 8.61 13.32
N SER A 40 4.03 9.04 14.57
CA SER A 40 3.63 8.25 15.73
C SER A 40 2.11 8.29 15.95
N THR A 41 1.40 9.18 15.26
CA THR A 41 -0.06 9.32 15.40
C THR A 41 -0.76 8.48 14.34
N PHE A 42 -1.68 7.64 14.78
CA PHE A 42 -2.56 6.87 13.90
C PHE A 42 -3.59 7.78 13.22
N SER A 43 -3.82 7.54 11.93
CA SER A 43 -4.85 8.19 11.12
C SER A 43 -5.53 7.17 10.22
N ALA A 44 -6.80 6.90 10.44
CA ALA A 44 -7.57 5.96 9.62
C ALA A 44 -7.61 6.36 8.13
N ALA A 45 -7.55 7.66 7.84
CA ALA A 45 -7.55 8.17 6.47
C ALA A 45 -6.32 7.70 5.67
N ASP A 46 -5.17 7.51 6.34
CA ASP A 46 -3.94 7.03 5.70
C ASP A 46 -4.05 5.56 5.26
N PHE A 47 -4.99 4.81 5.83
CA PHE A 47 -5.23 3.40 5.52
C PHE A 47 -6.36 3.19 4.50
N ALA A 48 -7.18 4.19 4.21
CA ALA A 48 -8.39 4.05 3.39
C ALA A 48 -8.13 3.44 2.01
N TRP A 49 -6.95 3.67 1.42
CA TRP A 49 -6.55 3.08 0.14
C TRP A 49 -6.45 1.56 0.21
N SER A 50 -6.01 0.99 1.33
CA SER A 50 -5.72 -0.44 1.49
C SER A 50 -6.98 -1.31 1.55
N THR A 51 -8.13 -0.71 1.84
CA THR A 51 -9.43 -1.39 1.89
C THR A 51 -10.14 -1.41 0.54
N GLN A 52 -9.62 -0.66 -0.45
CA GLN A 52 -10.18 -0.65 -1.78
C GLN A 52 -9.96 -1.99 -2.48
N PRO A 53 -10.89 -2.44 -3.34
CA PRO A 53 -10.65 -3.60 -4.17
C PRO A 53 -9.52 -3.33 -5.15
N GLY A 54 -8.71 -4.37 -5.42
CA GLY A 54 -7.61 -4.30 -6.37
C GLY A 54 -7.48 -5.57 -7.18
N ALA A 55 -6.61 -5.55 -8.19
CA ALA A 55 -6.36 -6.68 -9.07
C ALA A 55 -4.91 -7.23 -8.94
N ALA A 56 -4.18 -6.76 -7.95
CA ALA A 56 -2.85 -7.29 -7.66
C ALA A 56 -2.90 -8.49 -6.69
N SER A 57 -1.86 -9.29 -6.72
CA SER A 57 -1.62 -10.38 -5.78
C SER A 57 -0.18 -10.39 -5.28
N VAL A 58 0.03 -11.06 -4.16
CA VAL A 58 1.35 -11.37 -3.61
C VAL A 58 1.46 -12.88 -3.47
N GLU A 59 2.49 -13.45 -4.05
CA GLU A 59 2.92 -14.84 -3.84
C GLU A 59 4.22 -14.81 -3.07
N GLY A 60 4.21 -15.34 -1.87
CA GLY A 60 5.36 -15.33 -1.00
C GLY A 60 5.82 -16.71 -0.57
N ARG A 61 7.08 -16.77 -0.14
CA ARG A 61 7.67 -17.96 0.47
C ARG A 61 8.58 -17.57 1.62
N VAL A 62 8.53 -18.35 2.69
CA VAL A 62 9.54 -18.33 3.75
C VAL A 62 10.68 -19.24 3.34
N ASP A 63 11.91 -18.71 3.34
CA ASP A 63 13.16 -19.46 3.09
C ASP A 63 14.26 -18.90 4.00
N TYR A 64 13.98 -18.89 5.29
CA TYR A 64 14.90 -18.31 6.28
C TYR A 64 15.70 -19.40 6.97
N ARG A 65 17.01 -19.15 7.07
CA ARG A 65 17.99 -20.01 7.75
C ARG A 65 18.88 -19.16 8.65
N ALA A 66 18.99 -19.56 9.88
CA ALA A 66 19.97 -18.97 10.80
C ALA A 66 20.79 -20.09 11.45
N ASN A 67 22.11 -20.02 11.33
CA ASN A 67 23.04 -20.99 11.93
C ASN A 67 22.81 -22.45 11.51
N GLY A 68 22.29 -22.68 10.31
CA GLY A 68 22.16 -23.99 9.70
C GLY A 68 20.74 -24.58 9.61
N PRO A 69 19.88 -24.54 10.65
CA PRO A 69 18.54 -25.12 10.53
C PRO A 69 17.60 -24.26 9.67
N ASP A 70 16.67 -24.94 9.01
CA ASP A 70 15.53 -24.30 8.35
C ASP A 70 14.50 -23.83 9.39
N PHE A 71 13.86 -22.72 9.11
CA PHE A 71 12.80 -22.16 9.94
C PHE A 71 11.45 -22.33 9.25
N ASP A 72 10.53 -22.95 9.95
CA ASP A 72 9.16 -23.12 9.47
C ASP A 72 8.26 -21.95 9.90
N CYS A 73 7.27 -21.64 9.09
CA CYS A 73 6.20 -20.73 9.45
C CYS A 73 5.43 -21.22 10.67
N ILE A 74 5.22 -20.35 11.64
CA ILE A 74 4.39 -20.63 12.80
C ILE A 74 3.26 -19.60 12.93
N GLY A 75 2.02 -20.00 12.65
CA GLY A 75 0.87 -19.08 12.69
C GLY A 75 0.59 -18.41 11.36
N SER A 76 0.09 -17.17 11.43
CA SER A 76 -0.36 -16.43 10.24
C SER A 76 0.72 -15.51 9.71
N VAL A 77 0.76 -15.35 8.40
CA VAL A 77 1.48 -14.27 7.72
C VAL A 77 0.56 -13.05 7.67
N GLY A 78 1.06 -11.90 8.12
CA GLY A 78 0.37 -10.62 8.07
C GLY A 78 0.82 -9.78 6.87
N LEU A 79 -0.12 -9.04 6.29
CA LEU A 79 0.14 -8.04 5.27
C LEU A 79 -0.42 -6.71 5.75
N ILE A 80 0.46 -5.77 6.09
CA ILE A 80 0.12 -4.52 6.74
C ILE A 80 0.34 -3.35 5.77
N PRO A 81 -0.64 -2.43 5.60
CA PRO A 81 -0.49 -1.26 4.75
C PRO A 81 0.66 -0.36 5.19
N GLU A 82 1.47 0.08 4.24
CA GLU A 82 2.50 1.08 4.48
C GLU A 82 1.88 2.47 4.57
N THR A 83 1.94 3.07 5.75
CA THR A 83 1.48 4.42 6.06
C THR A 83 2.55 5.16 6.86
N PRO A 84 2.45 6.47 7.07
CA PRO A 84 3.36 7.18 7.97
C PRO A 84 3.43 6.56 9.37
N TYR A 85 2.29 6.10 9.89
CA TYR A 85 2.19 5.44 11.18
C TYR A 85 2.87 4.07 11.22
N THR A 86 2.58 3.18 10.26
CA THR A 86 3.19 1.84 10.24
C THR A 86 4.68 1.89 9.93
N ARG A 87 5.14 2.85 9.13
CA ARG A 87 6.57 3.10 8.92
C ARG A 87 7.28 3.48 10.21
N HIS A 88 6.73 4.42 10.99
CA HIS A 88 7.27 4.80 12.29
C HIS A 88 7.33 3.59 13.23
N ARG A 89 6.21 2.87 13.33
CA ARG A 89 6.10 1.69 14.18
C ARG A 89 7.10 0.59 13.78
N PHE A 90 7.23 0.30 12.50
CA PHE A 90 8.12 -0.76 12.03
C PHE A 90 9.60 -0.40 12.16
N LEU A 91 9.93 0.86 11.99
CA LEU A 91 11.28 1.33 12.30
C LEU A 91 11.59 1.14 13.79
N THR A 92 10.64 1.38 14.69
CA THR A 92 10.80 1.11 16.14
C THR A 92 10.95 -0.39 16.40
N LEU A 93 10.08 -1.24 15.85
CA LEU A 93 10.05 -2.67 16.14
C LEU A 93 11.22 -3.43 15.51
N TYR A 94 11.51 -3.16 14.24
CA TYR A 94 12.44 -3.94 13.41
C TYR A 94 13.74 -3.22 13.12
N GLN A 95 13.84 -1.91 13.42
CA GLN A 95 14.98 -1.04 13.10
C GLN A 95 15.31 -1.02 11.59
N SER A 96 14.35 -1.34 10.77
CA SER A 96 14.42 -1.34 9.32
C SER A 96 13.06 -1.05 8.72
N LEU A 97 13.05 -0.48 7.52
CA LEU A 97 11.85 -0.32 6.71
C LEU A 97 11.85 -1.23 5.48
N ASP A 98 12.91 -1.95 5.21
CA ASP A 98 13.02 -2.79 4.00
C ASP A 98 12.89 -4.28 4.33
N SER A 99 13.74 -4.80 5.19
CA SER A 99 13.69 -6.19 5.65
C SER A 99 14.31 -6.32 7.03
N ALA A 100 13.85 -7.32 7.79
CA ALA A 100 14.41 -7.68 9.08
C ALA A 100 14.07 -9.11 9.47
N ALA A 101 14.96 -9.71 10.27
CA ALA A 101 14.73 -10.94 11.02
C ALA A 101 15.04 -10.65 12.50
N VAL A 102 14.02 -10.59 13.35
CA VAL A 102 14.16 -10.15 14.74
C VAL A 102 13.56 -11.18 15.68
N PRO A 103 14.25 -11.59 16.77
CA PRO A 103 13.66 -12.47 17.77
C PRO A 103 12.31 -11.94 18.28
N ALA A 104 11.31 -12.80 18.38
CA ALA A 104 9.96 -12.39 18.76
C ALA A 104 9.90 -11.74 20.15
N GLY A 105 10.78 -12.16 21.07
CA GLY A 105 10.94 -11.54 22.38
C GLY A 105 11.37 -10.07 22.28
N VAL A 106 12.29 -9.76 21.38
CA VAL A 106 12.76 -8.39 21.13
C VAL A 106 11.68 -7.53 20.51
N VAL A 107 10.91 -8.07 19.54
CA VAL A 107 9.77 -7.35 18.95
C VAL A 107 8.75 -7.01 20.03
N ARG A 108 8.43 -7.95 20.94
CA ARG A 108 7.52 -7.70 22.06
C ARG A 108 8.02 -6.59 22.97
N SER A 109 9.28 -6.67 23.42
CA SER A 109 9.84 -5.66 24.34
C SER A 109 9.86 -4.24 23.73
N ARG A 110 9.98 -4.13 22.40
CA ARG A 110 9.90 -2.84 21.71
C ARG A 110 8.47 -2.37 21.46
N SER A 111 7.48 -3.25 21.57
CA SER A 111 6.05 -2.91 21.43
C SER A 111 5.38 -2.53 22.75
N ASP A 112 6.03 -2.79 23.90
CA ASP A 112 5.51 -2.44 25.21
C ASP A 112 5.53 -0.92 25.40
N GLY A 113 4.36 -0.28 25.34
CA GLY A 113 4.17 1.16 25.52
C GLY A 113 3.50 1.92 24.36
N GLU A 114 3.36 1.32 23.19
CA GLU A 114 2.78 1.98 22.00
C GLU A 114 1.72 1.11 21.31
N ALA A 115 0.69 0.74 22.00
CA ALA A 115 -0.33 -0.12 21.40
C ALA A 115 -1.56 0.67 20.97
N SER A 116 -1.49 1.44 19.90
CA SER A 116 -2.70 1.59 19.10
C SER A 116 -2.91 0.29 18.33
N SER A 117 -3.89 -0.51 18.75
CA SER A 117 -4.33 -1.72 18.03
C SER A 117 -5.13 -1.38 16.78
N ASP A 118 -5.38 -0.10 16.52
CA ASP A 118 -6.32 0.41 15.51
C ASP A 118 -5.90 0.04 14.09
N TYR A 119 -4.59 -0.02 13.79
CA TYR A 119 -4.12 -0.42 12.47
C TYR A 119 -4.38 -1.89 12.15
N ARG A 120 -4.61 -2.74 13.17
CA ARG A 120 -4.93 -4.18 12.97
C ARG A 120 -6.23 -4.39 12.22
N ALA A 121 -7.15 -3.43 12.25
CA ALA A 121 -8.37 -3.48 11.44
C ALA A 121 -8.08 -3.45 9.92
N TYR A 122 -6.89 -3.02 9.53
CA TYR A 122 -6.44 -2.92 8.13
C TYR A 122 -5.45 -4.03 7.76
N GLU A 123 -5.07 -4.88 8.70
CA GLU A 123 -4.22 -6.02 8.46
C GLU A 123 -4.99 -7.10 7.69
N ARG A 124 -4.33 -7.67 6.69
CA ARG A 124 -4.78 -8.89 6.05
C ARG A 124 -3.91 -10.04 6.53
N SER A 125 -4.48 -11.20 6.73
CA SER A 125 -3.74 -12.37 7.16
C SER A 125 -4.04 -13.59 6.30
N THR A 126 -3.05 -14.46 6.17
CA THR A 126 -3.15 -15.77 5.53
C THR A 126 -2.28 -16.77 6.26
N THR A 127 -2.48 -18.05 6.02
CA THR A 127 -1.63 -19.12 6.60
C THR A 127 -0.53 -19.49 5.61
N CYS A 128 0.62 -19.92 6.13
CA CYS A 128 1.63 -20.60 5.30
C CYS A 128 1.20 -22.04 4.98
N GLY A 129 1.47 -22.48 3.75
CA GLY A 129 1.51 -23.88 3.40
C GLY A 129 2.68 -24.63 4.06
N ALA A 130 2.67 -25.95 3.99
CA ALA A 130 3.75 -26.79 4.51
C ALA A 130 5.11 -26.55 3.82
N ASP A 131 5.09 -25.97 2.65
CA ASP A 131 6.27 -25.59 1.88
C ASP A 131 6.75 -24.15 2.18
N GLY A 132 6.16 -23.48 3.17
CA GLY A 132 6.41 -22.08 3.50
C GLY A 132 5.73 -21.08 2.57
N GLY A 133 4.94 -21.53 1.59
CA GLY A 133 4.24 -20.68 0.63
C GLY A 133 3.03 -19.97 1.22
N PHE A 134 2.76 -18.74 0.77
CA PHE A 134 1.57 -17.97 1.15
C PHE A 134 1.11 -17.07 0.01
N THR A 135 -0.16 -16.69 0.02
CA THR A 135 -0.74 -15.84 -1.03
C THR A 135 -1.71 -14.82 -0.46
N PHE A 136 -1.66 -13.59 -1.00
CA PHE A 136 -2.68 -12.56 -0.83
C PHE A 136 -3.23 -12.16 -2.20
N GLN A 137 -4.55 -11.94 -2.28
CA GLN A 137 -5.24 -11.59 -3.51
C GLN A 137 -6.07 -10.31 -3.34
N ASN A 138 -6.56 -9.78 -4.48
CA ASN A 138 -7.44 -8.62 -4.51
C ASN A 138 -6.83 -7.39 -3.83
N LEU A 139 -5.53 -7.15 -4.05
CA LEU A 139 -4.79 -6.07 -3.44
C LEU A 139 -4.86 -4.81 -4.32
N PRO A 140 -5.13 -3.63 -3.73
CA PRO A 140 -4.92 -2.36 -4.42
C PRO A 140 -3.42 -2.09 -4.60
N ALA A 141 -3.10 -1.17 -5.50
CA ALA A 141 -1.73 -0.64 -5.64
C ALA A 141 -1.31 0.09 -4.37
N GLY A 142 -0.09 -0.17 -3.88
CA GLY A 142 0.43 0.49 -2.69
C GLY A 142 1.63 -0.19 -2.07
N GLY A 143 2.16 0.41 -1.02
CA GLY A 143 3.23 -0.17 -0.21
C GLY A 143 2.66 -1.05 0.90
N TRP A 144 3.35 -2.15 1.21
CA TRP A 144 2.95 -3.10 2.23
C TRP A 144 4.16 -3.64 2.98
N PHE A 145 3.93 -4.04 4.22
CA PHE A 145 4.87 -4.86 4.98
C PHE A 145 4.30 -6.27 5.12
N VAL A 146 5.06 -7.27 4.71
CA VAL A 146 4.79 -8.69 4.95
C VAL A 146 5.49 -9.08 6.24
N ILE A 147 4.78 -9.75 7.14
CA ILE A 147 5.30 -10.21 8.44
C ILE A 147 4.99 -11.69 8.60
N ALA A 148 6.01 -12.49 8.87
CA ALA A 148 5.85 -13.92 9.13
C ALA A 148 6.60 -14.33 10.41
N PRO A 149 5.92 -14.88 11.41
CA PRO A 149 6.59 -15.54 12.51
C PRO A 149 7.10 -16.93 12.07
N VAL A 150 8.35 -17.22 12.37
CA VAL A 150 9.01 -18.47 12.00
C VAL A 150 9.76 -19.06 13.17
N ARG A 151 10.01 -20.38 13.15
CA ARG A 151 10.77 -21.08 14.20
C ARG A 151 11.49 -22.30 13.64
N ALA A 152 12.69 -22.56 14.13
CA ALA A 152 13.39 -23.81 13.92
C ALA A 152 13.12 -24.77 15.10
N GLY A 153 12.40 -25.85 14.87
CA GLY A 153 12.04 -26.83 15.88
C GLY A 153 11.41 -26.20 17.14
N SER A 154 12.02 -26.41 18.31
CA SER A 154 11.58 -25.83 19.60
C SER A 154 12.31 -24.53 19.97
N GLY A 155 13.08 -23.95 19.05
CA GLY A 155 13.88 -22.74 19.28
C GLY A 155 13.03 -21.49 19.51
N GLU A 156 13.71 -20.38 19.78
CA GLU A 156 13.05 -19.08 19.90
C GLU A 156 12.42 -18.66 18.56
N PRO A 157 11.17 -18.17 18.56
CA PRO A 157 10.57 -17.64 17.34
C PRO A 157 11.28 -16.37 16.86
N VAL A 158 11.40 -16.25 15.55
CA VAL A 158 11.86 -15.05 14.84
C VAL A 158 10.70 -14.46 14.05
N VAL A 159 10.62 -13.15 14.01
CA VAL A 159 9.67 -12.45 13.15
C VAL A 159 10.44 -11.92 11.94
N LEU A 160 10.07 -12.39 10.77
CA LEU A 160 10.56 -11.88 9.50
C LEU A 160 9.67 -10.73 9.05
N MET A 161 10.27 -9.68 8.51
CA MET A 161 9.58 -8.55 7.92
C MET A 161 10.20 -8.23 6.56
N ARG A 162 9.35 -7.98 5.55
CA ARG A 162 9.77 -7.51 4.24
C ARG A 162 8.80 -6.46 3.71
N ARG A 163 9.33 -5.33 3.29
CA ARG A 163 8.56 -4.32 2.56
C ARG A 163 8.43 -4.72 1.10
N ILE A 164 7.23 -4.56 0.56
CA ILE A 164 6.91 -4.79 -0.85
C ILE A 164 6.04 -3.65 -1.40
N ARG A 165 5.90 -3.62 -2.72
CA ARG A 165 4.98 -2.71 -3.39
C ARG A 165 4.17 -3.47 -4.43
N THR A 166 2.85 -3.28 -4.41
CA THR A 166 1.94 -3.77 -5.44
C THR A 166 1.64 -2.65 -6.45
N ASP A 167 1.53 -3.02 -7.72
CA ASP A 167 1.00 -2.16 -8.78
C ASP A 167 -0.53 -2.32 -8.89
N ALA A 168 -1.15 -1.65 -9.87
CA ALA A 168 -2.60 -1.73 -10.07
C ALA A 168 -3.09 -3.15 -10.42
N ARG A 169 -2.21 -4.01 -10.94
CA ARG A 169 -2.46 -5.42 -11.29
C ARG A 169 -1.15 -6.20 -11.34
N GLY A 170 -1.27 -7.53 -11.42
CA GLY A 170 -0.11 -8.42 -11.51
C GLY A 170 0.23 -9.07 -10.19
N THR A 171 1.25 -9.92 -10.21
CA THR A 171 1.70 -10.69 -9.04
C THR A 171 3.09 -10.23 -8.62
N VAL A 172 3.21 -9.82 -7.37
CA VAL A 172 4.50 -9.57 -6.72
C VAL A 172 4.98 -10.87 -6.07
N ARG A 173 6.20 -11.29 -6.38
CA ARG A 173 6.83 -12.42 -5.72
C ARG A 173 7.78 -11.93 -4.64
N VAL A 174 7.73 -12.54 -3.47
CA VAL A 174 8.55 -12.17 -2.32
C VAL A 174 9.09 -13.40 -1.60
N THR A 175 10.37 -13.38 -1.26
CA THR A 175 10.99 -14.35 -0.35
C THR A 175 11.29 -13.65 0.97
N LEU A 176 10.92 -14.29 2.07
CA LEU A 176 11.30 -13.90 3.42
C LEU A 176 12.50 -14.76 3.84
N ASP A 177 13.67 -14.15 3.81
CA ASP A 177 14.99 -14.74 4.03
C ASP A 177 15.79 -13.98 5.10
#